data_803cca222790ba93ba3c60dcefb47815
#
_entry.id   803cca222790ba93ba3c60dcefb47815
#
_cell.length_a   1.000
_cell.length_b   1.000
_cell.length_c   1.000
_cell.angle_alpha   90.00
_cell.angle_beta   90.00
_cell.angle_gamma   90.00
#
_symmetry.space_group_name_H-M   'P 1'
#
loop_
_entity.id
_entity.type
_entity.pdbx_description
1 polymer ?
#
loop_
_entity_poly.entity_id
_entity_poly.type
_entity_poly.pdbx_seq_one_letter_code
_entity_poly.pdbx_strand_id
1 'polypeptide(L)'
;GIITPEHSSMTWNGDAFPFPSWEADQDLNSAMQNSVNWYFQAIDSQLGINRVQEFLNKIEYGNQTTSSNLDLYWSDFSLKISPLEQVTLLKKFNTNEFHLNFQNVFSVKNAIKIASTPNGNFYGKTGTGRVNGQDINGWFIGYVETSDNSYYFATNIQSDSNATGKKAFEITSDILKKLHIWN
;
A
#
# COMPACT_ATOMS: atom_id res chain seq x y z
N GLY A 1 -19.29 -4.34 -5.34
CA GLY A 1 -17.97 -3.74 -5.48
C GLY A 1 -17.47 -3.88 -6.91
N ILE A 2 -16.40 -3.17 -7.26
CA ILE A 2 -15.77 -3.24 -8.59
C ILE A 2 -15.00 -4.55 -8.72
N ILE A 3 -14.30 -4.94 -7.66
CA ILE A 3 -13.68 -6.24 -7.50
C ILE A 3 -14.22 -6.93 -6.26
N THR A 4 -14.14 -8.25 -6.24
CA THR A 4 -14.41 -9.08 -5.06
C THR A 4 -13.23 -10.02 -4.84
N PRO A 5 -13.13 -10.70 -3.70
CA PRO A 5 -12.08 -11.69 -3.47
C PRO A 5 -11.99 -12.77 -4.56
N GLU A 6 -13.16 -13.18 -5.10
CA GLU A 6 -13.27 -14.21 -6.14
C GLU A 6 -13.11 -13.66 -7.57
N HIS A 7 -13.33 -12.36 -7.77
CA HIS A 7 -13.34 -11.71 -9.07
C HIS A 7 -12.54 -10.42 -9.04
N SER A 8 -11.22 -10.55 -8.97
CA SER A 8 -10.28 -9.43 -8.95
C SER A 8 -9.40 -9.34 -10.21
N SER A 9 -9.58 -10.26 -11.17
CA SER A 9 -8.78 -10.26 -12.38
C SER A 9 -9.16 -9.13 -13.33
N MET A 10 -8.14 -8.48 -13.92
CA MET A 10 -8.26 -7.49 -14.98
C MET A 10 -7.30 -7.83 -16.11
N THR A 11 -7.79 -7.76 -17.34
CA THR A 11 -6.99 -8.05 -18.53
C THR A 11 -6.13 -6.83 -18.88
N TRP A 12 -4.86 -7.09 -19.16
CA TRP A 12 -3.94 -6.09 -19.69
C TRP A 12 -4.36 -5.68 -21.13
N ASN A 13 -4.34 -4.39 -21.39
CA ASN A 13 -4.79 -3.82 -22.66
C ASN A 13 -3.74 -3.79 -23.78
N GLY A 14 -2.52 -4.28 -23.50
CA GLY A 14 -1.40 -4.28 -24.46
C GLY A 14 -0.51 -3.04 -24.40
N ASP A 15 -0.74 -2.10 -23.48
CA ASP A 15 0.12 -0.92 -23.32
C ASP A 15 1.51 -1.31 -22.82
N ALA A 16 2.55 -0.61 -23.29
CA ALA A 16 3.91 -0.81 -22.80
C ALA A 16 4.15 -0.08 -21.48
N PHE A 17 4.79 -0.76 -20.53
CA PHE A 17 5.13 -0.22 -19.21
C PHE A 17 6.62 -0.35 -18.91
N PRO A 18 7.17 0.45 -17.96
CA PRO A 18 8.58 0.35 -17.57
C PRO A 18 8.96 -0.99 -16.90
N PHE A 19 7.97 -1.75 -16.46
CA PHE A 19 8.17 -3.01 -15.72
C PHE A 19 7.49 -4.16 -16.47
N PRO A 20 8.23 -5.22 -16.88
CA PRO A 20 7.62 -6.37 -17.57
C PRO A 20 6.50 -7.05 -16.77
N SER A 21 6.55 -7.01 -15.43
CA SER A 21 5.50 -7.54 -14.56
C SER A 21 4.16 -6.80 -14.67
N TRP A 22 4.14 -5.60 -15.28
CA TRP A 22 2.91 -4.82 -15.52
C TRP A 22 2.26 -5.16 -16.86
N GLU A 23 2.98 -5.83 -17.75
CA GLU A 23 2.56 -6.20 -19.11
C GLU A 23 1.91 -7.59 -19.14
N ALA A 24 0.98 -7.82 -18.23
CA ALA A 24 0.23 -9.06 -18.12
C ALA A 24 -1.10 -8.82 -17.39
N ASP A 25 -2.03 -9.75 -17.52
CA ASP A 25 -3.26 -9.77 -16.74
C ASP A 25 -2.92 -9.76 -15.24
N GLN A 26 -3.69 -9.02 -14.45
CA GLN A 26 -3.47 -8.85 -13.03
C GLN A 26 -4.69 -9.28 -12.23
N ASP A 27 -4.43 -9.79 -11.03
CA ASP A 27 -5.39 -9.87 -9.94
C ASP A 27 -4.94 -8.97 -8.77
N LEU A 28 -5.72 -8.91 -7.69
CA LEU A 28 -5.38 -8.09 -6.52
C LEU A 28 -3.99 -8.45 -5.94
N ASN A 29 -3.65 -9.74 -5.88
CA ASN A 29 -2.38 -10.19 -5.29
C ASN A 29 -1.20 -9.78 -6.17
N SER A 30 -1.23 -10.10 -7.46
CA SER A 30 -0.17 -9.77 -8.40
C SER A 30 0.00 -8.25 -8.56
N ALA A 31 -1.12 -7.51 -8.64
CA ALA A 31 -1.11 -6.06 -8.74
C ALA A 31 -0.52 -5.40 -7.49
N MET A 32 -0.86 -5.87 -6.29
CA MET A 32 -0.32 -5.37 -5.04
C MET A 32 1.17 -5.69 -4.91
N GLN A 33 1.57 -6.94 -5.17
CA GLN A 33 2.97 -7.39 -5.07
C GLN A 33 3.90 -6.62 -6.02
N ASN A 34 3.46 -6.41 -7.27
CA ASN A 34 4.23 -5.73 -8.31
C ASN A 34 3.97 -4.21 -8.36
N SER A 35 3.12 -3.67 -7.48
CA SER A 35 2.73 -2.25 -7.47
C SER A 35 2.23 -1.76 -8.83
N VAL A 36 1.32 -2.52 -9.44
CA VAL A 36 0.80 -2.27 -10.80
C VAL A 36 -0.19 -1.11 -10.78
N ASN A 37 0.28 0.08 -11.09
CA ASN A 37 -0.50 1.31 -10.98
C ASN A 37 -1.76 1.28 -11.84
N TRP A 38 -1.70 0.81 -13.09
CA TRP A 38 -2.84 0.80 -13.98
C TRP A 38 -4.03 -0.01 -13.43
N TYR A 39 -3.76 -1.06 -12.65
CA TYR A 39 -4.81 -1.86 -12.02
C TYR A 39 -5.61 -1.05 -11.00
N PHE A 40 -4.93 -0.30 -10.14
CA PHE A 40 -5.58 0.54 -9.12
C PHE A 40 -6.21 1.78 -9.74
N GLN A 41 -5.59 2.38 -10.76
CA GLN A 41 -6.19 3.46 -11.55
C GLN A 41 -7.51 3.04 -12.21
N ALA A 42 -7.58 1.81 -12.75
CA ALA A 42 -8.82 1.28 -13.31
C ALA A 42 -9.92 1.12 -12.25
N ILE A 43 -9.58 0.72 -11.01
CA ILE A 43 -10.52 0.67 -9.89
C ILE A 43 -11.02 2.08 -9.55
N ASP A 44 -10.11 3.04 -9.37
CA ASP A 44 -10.43 4.41 -9.01
C ASP A 44 -11.31 5.08 -10.08
N SER A 45 -11.00 4.87 -11.36
CA SER A 45 -11.82 5.36 -12.48
C SER A 45 -13.24 4.81 -12.46
N GLN A 46 -13.42 3.54 -12.14
CA GLN A 46 -14.74 2.92 -12.01
C GLN A 46 -15.51 3.39 -10.77
N LEU A 47 -14.80 3.67 -9.66
CA LEU A 47 -15.41 4.23 -8.46
C LEU A 47 -15.87 5.66 -8.65
N GLY A 48 -15.07 6.44 -9.35
CA GLY A 48 -15.24 7.88 -9.52
C GLY A 48 -14.78 8.69 -8.31
N ILE A 49 -14.38 9.94 -8.57
CA ILE A 49 -13.70 10.83 -7.59
C ILE A 49 -14.51 11.04 -6.31
N ASN A 50 -15.83 11.16 -6.42
CA ASN A 50 -16.69 11.42 -5.26
C ASN A 50 -16.64 10.26 -4.26
N ARG A 51 -16.69 9.02 -4.73
CA ARG A 51 -16.62 7.84 -3.85
C ARG A 51 -15.22 7.64 -3.26
N VAL A 52 -14.18 7.92 -4.02
CA VAL A 52 -12.79 7.91 -3.50
C VAL A 52 -12.68 8.96 -2.39
N GLN A 53 -13.16 10.19 -2.61
CA GLN A 53 -13.14 11.26 -1.61
C GLN A 53 -13.95 10.92 -0.36
N GLU A 54 -15.16 10.38 -0.52
CA GLU A 54 -15.99 9.91 0.59
C GLU A 54 -15.27 8.85 1.43
N PHE A 55 -14.55 7.92 0.77
CA PHE A 55 -13.82 6.88 1.47
C PHE A 55 -12.60 7.43 2.21
N LEU A 56 -11.81 8.31 1.60
CA LEU A 56 -10.68 8.98 2.26
C LEU A 56 -11.14 9.77 3.50
N ASN A 57 -12.28 10.47 3.40
CA ASN A 57 -12.89 11.19 4.53
C ASN A 57 -13.33 10.21 5.63
N LYS A 58 -13.97 9.09 5.24
CA LYS A 58 -14.45 8.08 6.19
C LYS A 58 -13.35 7.45 7.02
N ILE A 59 -12.20 7.18 6.39
CA ILE A 59 -11.05 6.58 7.10
C ILE A 59 -10.08 7.63 7.65
N GLU A 60 -10.38 8.90 7.50
CA GLU A 60 -9.54 10.03 7.95
C GLU A 60 -8.10 9.94 7.41
N TYR A 61 -7.95 9.65 6.10
CA TYR A 61 -6.65 9.44 5.48
C TYR A 61 -5.88 10.76 5.30
N GLY A 62 -4.97 11.06 6.20
CA GLY A 62 -4.09 12.23 6.14
C GLY A 62 -4.82 13.53 5.83
N ASN A 63 -4.41 14.26 4.81
CA ASN A 63 -5.07 15.51 4.38
C ASN A 63 -6.37 15.30 3.59
N GLN A 64 -6.76 14.05 3.32
CA GLN A 64 -8.00 13.66 2.62
C GLN A 64 -8.19 14.32 1.25
N THR A 65 -7.13 14.84 0.64
CA THR A 65 -7.22 15.60 -0.59
C THR A 65 -7.06 14.68 -1.81
N THR A 66 -8.08 14.64 -2.67
CA THR A 66 -7.93 14.14 -4.03
C THR A 66 -7.62 15.28 -4.97
N SER A 67 -6.68 15.12 -5.92
CA SER A 67 -6.56 16.04 -7.05
C SER A 67 -7.76 15.87 -7.99
N SER A 68 -8.00 16.82 -8.88
CA SER A 68 -9.02 16.70 -9.94
C SER A 68 -8.75 15.54 -10.91
N ASN A 69 -7.56 14.94 -10.85
CA ASN A 69 -7.13 13.80 -11.65
C ASN A 69 -7.03 12.55 -10.77
N LEU A 70 -8.01 11.65 -10.90
CA LEU A 70 -8.05 10.36 -10.19
C LEU A 70 -6.84 9.46 -10.43
N ASP A 71 -6.20 9.59 -11.58
CA ASP A 71 -5.06 8.74 -11.94
C ASP A 71 -3.78 9.14 -11.21
N LEU A 72 -3.75 10.30 -10.57
CA LEU A 72 -2.52 10.91 -10.05
C LEU A 72 -2.54 11.28 -8.56
N TYR A 73 -3.71 11.42 -7.90
CA TYR A 73 -3.82 12.01 -6.55
C TYR A 73 -2.90 11.35 -5.50
N TRP A 74 -2.62 10.05 -5.63
CA TRP A 74 -1.69 9.33 -4.76
C TRP A 74 -0.24 9.32 -5.27
N SER A 75 0.01 9.77 -6.50
CA SER A 75 1.35 9.83 -7.11
C SER A 75 1.86 11.26 -7.37
N ASP A 76 0.98 12.27 -7.43
CA ASP A 76 1.33 13.68 -7.64
C ASP A 76 1.62 14.45 -6.34
N PHE A 77 1.66 13.72 -5.21
CA PHE A 77 1.87 14.28 -3.87
C PHE A 77 0.74 15.20 -3.35
N SER A 78 -0.44 15.20 -3.96
CA SER A 78 -1.58 15.95 -3.43
C SER A 78 -2.16 15.28 -2.19
N LEU A 79 -2.31 13.96 -2.19
CA LEU A 79 -2.67 13.18 -1.02
C LEU A 79 -1.46 12.98 -0.11
N LYS A 80 -1.55 13.46 1.13
CA LYS A 80 -0.46 13.42 2.10
C LYS A 80 -0.90 12.76 3.40
N ILE A 81 0.01 12.02 4.00
CA ILE A 81 -0.19 11.39 5.31
C ILE A 81 1.15 11.38 6.07
N SER A 82 1.12 11.60 7.37
CA SER A 82 2.32 11.45 8.20
C SER A 82 2.56 9.98 8.58
N PRO A 83 3.79 9.59 8.96
CA PRO A 83 4.07 8.24 9.45
C PRO A 83 3.22 7.83 10.66
N LEU A 84 2.92 8.76 11.58
CA LEU A 84 2.10 8.47 12.77
C LEU A 84 0.63 8.20 12.40
N GLU A 85 0.06 9.02 11.49
CA GLU A 85 -1.29 8.78 10.97
C GLU A 85 -1.36 7.44 10.23
N GLN A 86 -0.33 7.11 9.44
CA GLN A 86 -0.26 5.84 8.71
C GLN A 86 -0.23 4.64 9.66
N VAL A 87 0.53 4.69 10.76
CA VAL A 87 0.54 3.64 11.80
C VAL A 87 -0.84 3.50 12.44
N THR A 88 -1.48 4.62 12.78
CA THR A 88 -2.83 4.63 13.35
C THR A 88 -3.85 4.00 12.40
N LEU A 89 -3.77 4.34 11.12
CA LEU A 89 -4.65 3.82 10.07
C LEU A 89 -4.43 2.31 9.85
N LEU A 90 -3.19 1.85 9.83
CA LEU A 90 -2.86 0.42 9.73
C LEU A 90 -3.42 -0.37 10.92
N LYS A 91 -3.32 0.18 12.15
CA LYS A 91 -3.92 -0.44 13.33
C LYS A 91 -5.43 -0.55 13.19
N LYS A 92 -6.11 0.55 12.87
CA LYS A 92 -7.57 0.57 12.65
C LYS A 92 -8.00 -0.40 11.54
N PHE A 93 -7.22 -0.50 10.45
CA PHE A 93 -7.47 -1.48 9.39
C PHE A 93 -7.32 -2.92 9.90
N ASN A 94 -6.22 -3.22 10.60
CA ASN A 94 -5.94 -4.58 11.08
C ASN A 94 -6.96 -5.07 12.11
N THR A 95 -7.44 -4.18 12.99
CA THR A 95 -8.50 -4.46 13.98
C THR A 95 -9.91 -4.33 13.41
N ASN A 96 -10.03 -3.95 12.14
CA ASN A 96 -11.29 -3.69 11.44
C ASN A 96 -12.20 -2.64 12.12
N GLU A 97 -11.62 -1.62 12.74
CA GLU A 97 -12.36 -0.50 13.33
C GLU A 97 -13.15 0.32 12.30
N PHE A 98 -12.80 0.21 11.02
CA PHE A 98 -13.56 0.81 9.91
C PHE A 98 -14.83 0.03 9.54
N HIS A 99 -15.10 -1.11 10.19
CA HIS A 99 -16.22 -2.00 9.91
C HIS A 99 -16.34 -2.38 8.43
N LEU A 100 -15.20 -2.70 7.82
CA LEU A 100 -15.12 -3.18 6.44
C LEU A 100 -15.58 -4.64 6.34
N ASN A 101 -15.97 -5.06 5.14
CA ASN A 101 -16.24 -6.47 4.89
C ASN A 101 -15.01 -7.32 5.22
N PHE A 102 -15.20 -8.34 6.05
CA PHE A 102 -14.10 -9.19 6.55
C PHE A 102 -13.32 -9.87 5.42
N GLN A 103 -14.00 -10.35 4.37
CA GLN A 103 -13.36 -10.98 3.23
C GLN A 103 -12.46 -9.99 2.47
N ASN A 104 -12.89 -8.74 2.34
CA ASN A 104 -12.08 -7.70 1.71
C ASN A 104 -10.82 -7.39 2.54
N VAL A 105 -10.97 -7.26 3.86
CA VAL A 105 -9.81 -7.06 4.77
C VAL A 105 -8.85 -8.24 4.66
N PHE A 106 -9.37 -9.47 4.69
CA PHE A 106 -8.55 -10.69 4.56
C PHE A 106 -7.81 -10.73 3.22
N SER A 107 -8.46 -10.39 2.11
CA SER A 107 -7.84 -10.35 0.78
C SER A 107 -6.71 -9.33 0.69
N VAL A 108 -6.91 -8.12 1.25
CA VAL A 108 -5.84 -7.10 1.30
C VAL A 108 -4.69 -7.57 2.20
N LYS A 109 -4.97 -8.14 3.37
CA LYS A 109 -3.93 -8.72 4.25
C LYS A 109 -3.11 -9.78 3.51
N ASN A 110 -3.76 -10.68 2.79
CA ASN A 110 -3.05 -11.69 1.99
C ASN A 110 -2.18 -11.07 0.89
N ALA A 111 -2.69 -10.05 0.19
CA ALA A 111 -1.98 -9.38 -0.88
C ALA A 111 -0.72 -8.61 -0.42
N ILE A 112 -0.68 -8.17 0.84
CA ILE A 112 0.47 -7.47 1.44
C ILE A 112 1.32 -8.37 2.35
N LYS A 113 1.04 -9.68 2.42
CA LYS A 113 1.83 -10.60 3.23
C LYS A 113 3.20 -10.82 2.59
N ILE A 114 4.26 -10.57 3.37
CA ILE A 114 5.66 -10.72 2.95
C ILE A 114 6.20 -12.09 3.34
N ALA A 115 5.96 -12.51 4.59
CA ALA A 115 6.49 -13.76 5.11
C ALA A 115 5.61 -14.32 6.24
N SER A 116 5.72 -15.64 6.44
CA SER A 116 5.14 -16.36 7.58
C SER A 116 6.21 -17.27 8.20
N THR A 117 6.25 -17.32 9.52
CA THR A 117 7.08 -18.23 10.32
C THR A 117 6.23 -18.83 11.43
N PRO A 118 6.70 -19.86 12.15
CA PRO A 118 6.00 -20.35 13.34
C PRO A 118 5.77 -19.27 14.42
N ASN A 119 6.56 -18.19 14.40
CA ASN A 119 6.50 -17.11 15.38
C ASN A 119 5.55 -15.97 14.97
N GLY A 120 5.02 -15.97 13.75
CA GLY A 120 4.11 -14.94 13.30
C GLY A 120 4.13 -14.66 11.80
N ASN A 121 3.49 -13.57 11.42
CA ASN A 121 3.37 -13.10 10.05
C ASN A 121 3.88 -11.68 9.89
N PHE A 122 4.53 -11.42 8.77
CA PHE A 122 5.05 -10.12 8.39
C PHE A 122 4.27 -9.58 7.19
N TYR A 123 3.71 -8.39 7.33
CA TYR A 123 2.91 -7.72 6.32
C TYR A 123 3.49 -6.35 6.01
N GLY A 124 3.44 -5.94 4.76
CA GLY A 124 3.85 -4.59 4.40
C GLY A 124 3.80 -4.29 2.92
N LYS A 125 3.90 -2.98 2.63
CA LYS A 125 3.93 -2.44 1.27
C LYS A 125 4.94 -1.32 1.17
N THR A 126 5.74 -1.38 0.11
CA THR A 126 6.68 -0.32 -0.26
C THR A 126 6.00 0.70 -1.18
N GLY A 127 6.47 1.94 -1.13
CA GLY A 127 6.14 3.00 -2.08
C GLY A 127 7.37 3.83 -2.43
N THR A 128 7.45 4.32 -3.66
CA THR A 128 8.51 5.22 -4.10
C THR A 128 7.89 6.40 -4.84
N GLY A 129 8.05 7.59 -4.29
CA GLY A 129 7.68 8.83 -4.96
C GLY A 129 8.84 9.37 -5.79
N ARG A 130 8.55 9.73 -7.06
CA ARG A 130 9.55 10.16 -8.03
C ARG A 130 9.19 11.53 -8.59
N VAL A 131 10.19 12.43 -8.67
CA VAL A 131 10.07 13.73 -9.30
C VAL A 131 11.26 13.93 -10.23
N ASN A 132 11.02 14.37 -11.46
CA ASN A 132 12.04 14.59 -12.48
C ASN A 132 13.03 13.41 -12.64
N GLY A 133 12.52 12.19 -12.56
CA GLY A 133 13.33 10.97 -12.68
C GLY A 133 14.12 10.58 -11.42
N GLN A 134 14.04 11.36 -10.33
CA GLN A 134 14.73 11.09 -9.07
C GLN A 134 13.78 10.49 -8.05
N ASP A 135 14.20 9.44 -7.36
CA ASP A 135 13.47 8.82 -6.25
C ASP A 135 13.71 9.64 -4.97
N ILE A 136 12.72 10.43 -4.58
CA ILE A 136 12.86 11.44 -3.51
C ILE A 136 12.07 11.11 -2.24
N ASN A 137 11.17 10.13 -2.28
CA ASN A 137 10.28 9.82 -1.16
C ASN A 137 10.01 8.31 -1.10
N GLY A 138 10.72 7.61 -0.24
CA GLY A 138 10.60 6.18 -0.02
C GLY A 138 9.73 5.86 1.19
N TRP A 139 8.78 4.95 1.03
CA TRP A 139 7.91 4.46 2.09
C TRP A 139 8.01 2.94 2.24
N PHE A 140 7.96 2.48 3.48
CA PHE A 140 7.59 1.12 3.81
C PHE A 140 6.68 1.13 5.03
N ILE A 141 5.48 0.61 4.86
CA ILE A 141 4.44 0.56 5.89
C ILE A 141 4.02 -0.88 6.12
N GLY A 142 3.63 -1.22 7.34
CA GLY A 142 3.18 -2.57 7.63
C GLY A 142 3.08 -2.89 9.10
N TYR A 143 3.03 -4.18 9.39
CA TYR A 143 3.01 -4.69 10.74
C TYR A 143 3.53 -6.14 10.81
N VAL A 144 3.97 -6.53 12.00
CA VAL A 144 4.29 -7.92 12.36
C VAL A 144 3.26 -8.37 13.37
N GLU A 145 2.59 -9.49 13.08
CA GLU A 145 1.72 -10.19 14.04
C GLU A 145 2.47 -11.38 14.61
N THR A 146 2.66 -11.39 15.94
CA THR A 146 3.15 -12.54 16.69
C THR A 146 2.01 -13.21 17.45
N SER A 147 2.27 -14.27 18.19
CA SER A 147 1.27 -14.97 19.01
C SER A 147 0.63 -14.08 20.09
N ASP A 148 1.33 -13.07 20.54
CA ASP A 148 0.99 -12.27 21.73
C ASP A 148 0.89 -10.77 21.45
N ASN A 149 1.38 -10.28 20.31
CA ASN A 149 1.36 -8.85 20.01
C ASN A 149 1.32 -8.55 18.50
N SER A 150 0.97 -7.29 18.17
CA SER A 150 1.09 -6.73 16.82
C SER A 150 1.91 -5.45 16.86
N TYR A 151 2.96 -5.39 16.04
CA TYR A 151 3.90 -4.28 15.96
C TYR A 151 3.69 -3.54 14.64
N TYR A 152 3.19 -2.32 14.70
CA TYR A 152 2.92 -1.48 13.52
C TYR A 152 4.08 -0.53 13.26
N PHE A 153 4.39 -0.30 11.99
CA PHE A 153 5.46 0.59 11.59
C PHE A 153 5.12 1.37 10.32
N ALA A 154 5.71 2.54 10.20
CA ALA A 154 5.74 3.34 8.97
C ALA A 154 7.10 4.03 8.88
N THR A 155 7.91 3.61 7.94
CA THR A 155 9.21 4.22 7.65
C THR A 155 9.07 5.10 6.42
N ASN A 156 9.36 6.38 6.58
CA ASN A 156 9.46 7.33 5.49
C ASN A 156 10.87 7.88 5.41
N ILE A 157 11.46 7.84 4.24
CA ILE A 157 12.76 8.46 3.95
C ILE A 157 12.61 9.48 2.83
N GLN A 158 13.29 10.60 2.96
CA GLN A 158 13.28 11.68 1.97
C GLN A 158 14.71 12.11 1.67
N SER A 159 15.00 12.40 0.40
CA SER A 159 16.29 12.85 -0.09
C SER A 159 16.12 13.43 -1.49
N ASP A 160 17.09 14.16 -1.98
CA ASP A 160 17.12 14.66 -3.37
C ASP A 160 17.24 13.51 -4.39
N SER A 161 17.69 12.33 -3.99
CA SER A 161 17.77 11.13 -4.82
C SER A 161 17.89 9.86 -3.97
N ASN A 162 17.62 8.69 -4.59
CA ASN A 162 17.78 7.36 -3.97
C ASN A 162 16.92 7.10 -2.72
N ALA A 163 15.88 7.88 -2.46
CA ALA A 163 14.90 7.60 -1.40
C ALA A 163 13.84 6.63 -1.91
N THR A 164 14.19 5.35 -1.99
CA THR A 164 13.32 4.28 -2.52
C THR A 164 12.55 3.55 -1.43
N GLY A 165 11.40 2.98 -1.78
CA GLY A 165 10.67 2.07 -0.90
C GLY A 165 11.47 0.83 -0.49
N LYS A 166 12.33 0.33 -1.38
CA LYS A 166 13.27 -0.76 -1.08
C LYS A 166 14.19 -0.40 0.08
N LYS A 167 14.78 0.80 0.05
CA LYS A 167 15.66 1.29 1.12
C LYS A 167 14.90 1.47 2.44
N ALA A 168 13.67 1.96 2.39
CA ALA A 168 12.81 2.06 3.56
C ALA A 168 12.51 0.66 4.15
N PHE A 169 12.26 -0.35 3.31
CA PHE A 169 12.10 -1.75 3.73
C PHE A 169 13.37 -2.30 4.40
N GLU A 170 14.55 -2.08 3.83
CA GLU A 170 15.83 -2.53 4.39
C GLU A 170 16.06 -1.93 5.78
N ILE A 171 15.87 -0.62 5.94
CA ILE A 171 15.99 0.09 7.24
C ILE A 171 15.01 -0.49 8.27
N THR A 172 13.74 -0.69 7.87
CA THR A 172 12.73 -1.25 8.79
C THR A 172 13.09 -2.66 9.20
N SER A 173 13.51 -3.50 8.26
CA SER A 173 13.91 -4.89 8.55
C SER A 173 15.07 -4.96 9.54
N ASP A 174 16.07 -4.09 9.38
CA ASP A 174 17.19 -3.99 10.32
C ASP A 174 16.74 -3.55 11.72
N ILE A 175 15.79 -2.61 11.81
CA ILE A 175 15.23 -2.16 13.09
C ILE A 175 14.44 -3.29 13.76
N LEU A 176 13.54 -3.96 13.03
CA LEU A 176 12.75 -5.07 13.55
C LEU A 176 13.63 -6.21 14.06
N LYS A 177 14.71 -6.51 13.32
CA LYS A 177 15.71 -7.50 13.75
C LYS A 177 16.45 -7.10 15.02
N LYS A 178 16.92 -5.85 15.12
CA LYS A 178 17.58 -5.32 16.34
C LYS A 178 16.67 -5.31 17.56
N LEU A 179 15.37 -5.11 17.35
CA LEU A 179 14.35 -5.15 18.41
C LEU A 179 13.86 -6.58 18.73
N HIS A 180 14.38 -7.61 18.04
CA HIS A 180 13.96 -9.01 18.16
C HIS A 180 12.46 -9.23 17.89
N ILE A 181 11.84 -8.36 17.04
CA ILE A 181 10.44 -8.47 16.64
C ILE A 181 10.30 -9.42 15.46
N TRP A 182 11.25 -9.35 14.51
CA TRP A 182 11.27 -10.18 13.29
C TRP A 182 12.72 -10.49 12.89
N ASN A 183 13.01 -11.78 12.57
CA ASN A 183 14.34 -12.26 12.19
C ASN A 183 14.34 -12.87 10.80
#